data_84e51397f4f8b9a077b43526ad967071
#
_entry.id   84e51397f4f8b9a077b43526ad967071
#
_cell.length_a   1.000
_cell.length_b   1.000
_cell.length_c   1.000
_cell.angle_alpha   90.00
_cell.angle_beta   90.00
_cell.angle_gamma   90.00
#
_symmetry.space_group_name_H-M   'P 1'
#
loop_
_entity.id
_entity.type
_entity.pdbx_description
1 polymer ?
#
loop_
_entity_poly.entity_id
_entity_poly.type
_entity_poly.pdbx_seq_one_letter_code
_entity_poly.pdbx_strand_id
1 'polypeptide(L)'
;KANLIWKQYLSPETLITTQVFDGQSRLVATIPQALRLEIDALRKEDSKYKALDETVLMAILASRQAVAQAGWQSGDVFGINIGSSRGATQLFEKYHKEFIETGKTATLTSPTTTLGNISSWIAHDLKSTGPEISHSITCSTALHAVLNAVAWLQSGMATKFLVGGSEAPLTPFTLAQMQALKIYAKEDQEYQSRAFDLNKTKNSMVLCEAASVACLELGE
;
A
#
# COMPACT_ATOMS: atom_id res chain seq x y z
N LYS A 1 -3.77 -17.29 8.01
CA LYS A 1 -3.60 -16.54 6.73
C LYS A 1 -2.19 -16.71 6.13
N ALA A 2 -1.09 -16.70 6.90
CA ALA A 2 0.29 -16.87 6.38
C ALA A 2 0.47 -18.14 5.56
N ASN A 3 -0.06 -19.28 6.03
CA ASN A 3 -0.03 -20.54 5.29
C ASN A 3 -0.81 -20.49 3.95
N LEU A 4 -1.83 -19.67 3.85
CA LEU A 4 -2.59 -19.49 2.62
C LEU A 4 -1.78 -18.68 1.60
N ILE A 5 -1.12 -17.61 2.05
CA ILE A 5 -0.23 -16.79 1.24
C ILE A 5 0.94 -17.64 0.73
N TRP A 6 1.55 -18.45 1.61
CA TRP A 6 2.64 -19.35 1.22
C TRP A 6 2.20 -20.36 0.13
N LYS A 7 1.01 -20.92 0.25
CA LYS A 7 0.46 -21.80 -0.79
C LYS A 7 0.29 -21.08 -2.14
N GLN A 8 -0.12 -19.81 -2.12
CA GLN A 8 -0.24 -19.01 -3.35
C GLN A 8 1.13 -18.73 -3.99
N TYR A 9 2.17 -18.47 -3.19
CA TYR A 9 3.54 -18.33 -3.73
C TYR A 9 4.06 -19.59 -4.39
N LEU A 10 3.58 -20.76 -4.00
CA LEU A 10 3.93 -22.07 -4.60
C LEU A 10 3.04 -22.40 -5.81
N SER A 11 1.97 -21.66 -6.04
CA SER A 11 1.07 -21.87 -7.19
C SER A 11 1.63 -21.22 -8.45
N PRO A 12 1.52 -21.85 -9.63
CA PRO A 12 1.84 -21.22 -10.90
C PRO A 12 0.79 -20.20 -11.36
N GLU A 13 -0.32 -20.06 -10.63
CA GLU A 13 -1.40 -19.14 -10.98
C GLU A 13 -0.98 -17.69 -10.80
N THR A 14 -1.36 -16.84 -11.76
CA THR A 14 -1.15 -15.40 -11.71
C THR A 14 -2.45 -14.66 -11.43
N LEU A 15 -2.36 -13.55 -10.69
CA LEU A 15 -3.46 -12.60 -10.50
C LEU A 15 -3.43 -11.45 -11.53
N ILE A 16 -2.51 -11.49 -12.48
CA ILE A 16 -2.42 -10.50 -13.54
C ILE A 16 -3.59 -10.71 -14.51
N THR A 17 -4.35 -9.66 -14.73
CA THR A 17 -5.50 -9.64 -15.65
C THR A 17 -5.45 -8.40 -16.52
N THR A 18 -6.10 -8.44 -17.67
CA THR A 18 -6.32 -7.26 -18.49
C THR A 18 -7.58 -6.55 -18.00
N GLN A 19 -7.45 -5.26 -17.68
CA GLN A 19 -8.55 -4.40 -17.30
C GLN A 19 -8.58 -3.12 -18.16
N VAL A 20 -9.73 -2.47 -18.24
CA VAL A 20 -9.91 -1.25 -19.04
C VAL A 20 -9.84 -0.03 -18.14
N PHE A 21 -8.94 0.90 -18.46
CA PHE A 21 -8.80 2.22 -17.84
C PHE A 21 -8.89 3.29 -18.92
N ASP A 22 -9.85 4.21 -18.80
CA ASP A 22 -10.12 5.27 -19.80
C ASP A 22 -10.18 4.74 -21.25
N GLY A 23 -10.87 3.62 -21.44
CA GLY A 23 -11.03 2.99 -22.75
C GLY A 23 -9.80 2.24 -23.28
N GLN A 24 -8.74 2.11 -22.48
CA GLN A 24 -7.52 1.42 -22.88
C GLN A 24 -7.28 0.18 -22.00
N SER A 25 -7.04 -0.96 -22.65
CA SER A 25 -6.68 -2.20 -21.97
C SER A 25 -5.30 -2.13 -21.33
N ARG A 26 -5.18 -2.61 -20.11
CA ARG A 26 -3.94 -2.63 -19.33
C ARG A 26 -3.80 -3.92 -18.53
N LEU A 27 -2.62 -4.47 -18.51
CA LEU A 27 -2.25 -5.55 -17.59
C LEU A 27 -2.10 -4.97 -16.18
N VAL A 28 -2.81 -5.53 -15.21
CA VAL A 28 -2.74 -5.12 -13.80
C VAL A 28 -2.97 -6.34 -12.91
N ALA A 29 -2.55 -6.26 -11.66
CA ALA A 29 -2.97 -7.21 -10.64
C ALA A 29 -3.71 -6.48 -9.52
N THR A 30 -5.00 -6.76 -9.39
CA THR A 30 -5.85 -6.18 -8.35
C THR A 30 -5.94 -7.10 -7.15
N ILE A 31 -6.28 -6.54 -5.98
CA ILE A 31 -6.61 -7.36 -4.82
C ILE A 31 -7.84 -8.24 -5.10
N PRO A 32 -7.90 -9.45 -4.52
CA PRO A 32 -9.05 -10.34 -4.67
C PRO A 32 -10.35 -9.71 -4.18
N GLN A 33 -11.47 -10.11 -4.77
CA GLN A 33 -12.80 -9.59 -4.42
C GLN A 33 -13.13 -9.74 -2.92
N ALA A 34 -12.68 -10.82 -2.28
CA ALA A 34 -12.88 -11.00 -0.84
C ALA A 34 -12.22 -9.88 -0.01
N LEU A 35 -10.99 -9.47 -0.37
CA LEU A 35 -10.32 -8.34 0.29
C LEU A 35 -10.98 -7.00 -0.05
N ARG A 36 -11.50 -6.84 -1.25
CA ARG A 36 -12.28 -5.65 -1.63
C ARG A 36 -13.50 -5.48 -0.71
N LEU A 37 -14.22 -6.55 -0.42
CA LEU A 37 -15.33 -6.54 0.52
C LEU A 37 -14.91 -6.20 1.95
N GLU A 38 -13.75 -6.66 2.40
CA GLU A 38 -13.19 -6.29 3.72
C GLU A 38 -12.87 -4.77 3.78
N ILE A 39 -12.30 -4.21 2.72
CA ILE A 39 -12.04 -2.75 2.61
C ILE A 39 -13.35 -1.95 2.63
N ASP A 40 -14.35 -2.40 1.88
CA ASP A 40 -15.66 -1.73 1.85
C ASP A 40 -16.39 -1.79 3.20
N ALA A 41 -16.22 -2.89 3.93
CA ALA A 41 -16.72 -3.02 5.30
C ALA A 41 -15.99 -2.05 6.25
N LEU A 42 -14.65 -2.02 6.20
CA LEU A 42 -13.84 -1.08 6.98
C LEU A 42 -14.24 0.38 6.69
N ARG A 43 -14.43 0.74 5.43
CA ARG A 43 -14.86 2.10 5.03
C ARG A 43 -16.19 2.50 5.64
N LYS A 44 -17.06 1.55 5.98
CA LYS A 44 -18.36 1.76 6.60
C LYS A 44 -18.36 1.67 8.13
N GLU A 45 -17.31 1.12 8.71
CA GLU A 45 -17.17 0.89 10.16
C GLU A 45 -17.16 2.20 10.94
N ASP A 46 -16.47 3.23 10.42
CA ASP A 46 -16.45 4.57 11.00
C ASP A 46 -16.65 5.63 9.91
N SER A 47 -17.37 6.69 10.26
CA SER A 47 -17.60 7.84 9.36
C SER A 47 -16.28 8.49 8.91
N LYS A 48 -15.25 8.45 9.74
CA LYS A 48 -13.91 8.99 9.45
C LYS A 48 -13.21 8.23 8.33
N TYR A 49 -13.46 6.93 8.16
CA TYR A 49 -12.83 6.10 7.12
C TYR A 49 -13.43 6.31 5.74
N LYS A 50 -14.62 6.91 5.65
CA LYS A 50 -15.31 7.15 4.37
C LYS A 50 -14.49 8.00 3.39
N ALA A 51 -13.71 8.94 3.91
CA ALA A 51 -12.89 9.86 3.11
C ALA A 51 -11.46 9.38 2.85
N LEU A 52 -11.08 8.18 3.33
CA LEU A 52 -9.73 7.67 3.18
C LEU A 52 -9.51 7.02 1.82
N ASP A 53 -8.30 7.18 1.31
CA ASP A 53 -7.82 6.48 0.12
C ASP A 53 -7.70 4.97 0.37
N GLU A 54 -7.83 4.18 -0.67
CA GLU A 54 -7.67 2.72 -0.57
C GLU A 54 -6.29 2.31 -0.06
N THR A 55 -5.25 3.05 -0.41
CA THR A 55 -3.89 2.85 0.12
C THR A 55 -3.89 2.85 1.65
N VAL A 56 -4.62 3.78 2.27
CA VAL A 56 -4.71 3.87 3.75
C VAL A 56 -5.56 2.74 4.32
N LEU A 57 -6.71 2.44 3.72
CA LEU A 57 -7.60 1.38 4.21
C LEU A 57 -6.94 0.00 4.13
N MET A 58 -6.22 -0.29 3.06
CA MET A 58 -5.44 -1.53 2.91
C MET A 58 -4.34 -1.62 3.98
N ALA A 59 -3.67 -0.51 4.28
CA ALA A 59 -2.66 -0.44 5.33
C ALA A 59 -3.25 -0.71 6.72
N ILE A 60 -4.43 -0.14 7.04
CA ILE A 60 -5.14 -0.41 8.30
C ILE A 60 -5.48 -1.90 8.43
N LEU A 61 -6.07 -2.52 7.40
CA LEU A 61 -6.43 -3.94 7.45
C LEU A 61 -5.21 -4.84 7.64
N ALA A 62 -4.12 -4.59 6.90
CA ALA A 62 -2.88 -5.34 7.04
C ALA A 62 -2.26 -5.16 8.44
N SER A 63 -2.30 -3.94 8.99
CA SER A 63 -1.80 -3.61 10.31
C SER A 63 -2.59 -4.31 11.43
N ARG A 64 -3.93 -4.29 11.38
CA ARG A 64 -4.79 -5.03 12.31
C ARG A 64 -4.45 -6.52 12.33
N GLN A 65 -4.20 -7.11 11.15
CA GLN A 65 -3.82 -8.53 11.04
C GLN A 65 -2.44 -8.81 11.61
N ALA A 66 -1.44 -7.96 11.32
CA ALA A 66 -0.07 -8.11 11.84
C ALA A 66 -0.03 -8.00 13.37
N VAL A 67 -0.67 -6.98 13.93
CA VAL A 67 -0.76 -6.74 15.38
C VAL A 67 -1.45 -7.91 16.08
N ALA A 68 -2.57 -8.40 15.55
CA ALA A 68 -3.25 -9.57 16.10
C ALA A 68 -2.40 -10.84 16.06
N GLN A 69 -1.60 -11.05 14.99
CA GLN A 69 -0.69 -12.19 14.88
C GLN A 69 0.50 -12.10 15.84
N ALA A 70 1.00 -10.89 16.09
CA ALA A 70 2.07 -10.64 17.05
C ALA A 70 1.61 -10.69 18.51
N GLY A 71 0.29 -10.73 18.76
CA GLY A 71 -0.28 -10.71 20.10
C GLY A 71 -0.17 -9.36 20.81
N TRP A 72 0.13 -8.28 20.07
CA TRP A 72 0.13 -6.93 20.64
C TRP A 72 -1.30 -6.48 20.98
N GLN A 73 -1.42 -5.68 22.02
CA GLN A 73 -2.72 -5.23 22.53
C GLN A 73 -3.01 -3.79 22.12
N SER A 74 -4.29 -3.45 22.06
CA SER A 74 -4.71 -2.05 21.88
C SER A 74 -4.17 -1.19 23.04
N GLY A 75 -3.49 -0.10 22.70
CA GLY A 75 -2.84 0.77 23.68
C GLY A 75 -1.35 0.43 23.97
N ASP A 76 -0.83 -0.66 23.40
CA ASP A 76 0.61 -0.89 23.41
C ASP A 76 1.34 0.28 22.74
N VAL A 77 2.50 0.65 23.30
CA VAL A 77 3.36 1.67 22.72
C VAL A 77 4.29 1.03 21.70
N PHE A 78 4.06 1.31 20.43
CA PHE A 78 4.92 0.89 19.33
C PHE A 78 5.04 1.98 18.27
N GLY A 79 6.19 2.06 17.64
CA GLY A 79 6.38 2.95 16.51
C GLY A 79 5.66 2.41 15.26
N ILE A 80 5.32 3.30 14.34
CA ILE A 80 4.69 2.95 13.06
C ILE A 80 5.47 3.61 11.94
N ASN A 81 5.90 2.81 10.97
CA ASN A 81 6.54 3.30 9.76
C ASN A 81 5.98 2.54 8.54
N ILE A 82 4.92 3.08 7.98
CA ILE A 82 4.31 2.54 6.77
C ILE A 82 4.54 3.53 5.64
N GLY A 83 5.23 3.06 4.62
CA GLY A 83 5.55 3.86 3.45
C GLY A 83 4.66 3.56 2.24
N SER A 84 4.66 4.49 1.30
CA SER A 84 4.03 4.31 -0.01
C SER A 84 4.86 5.07 -1.05
N SER A 85 4.98 4.52 -2.24
CA SER A 85 5.67 5.21 -3.33
C SER A 85 4.88 6.41 -3.85
N ARG A 86 3.55 6.35 -3.75
CA ARG A 86 2.63 7.34 -4.31
C ARG A 86 1.61 7.89 -3.32
N GLY A 87 1.38 7.24 -2.19
CA GLY A 87 0.39 7.64 -1.20
C GLY A 87 -1.04 7.54 -1.72
N ALA A 88 -1.87 8.49 -1.33
CA ALA A 88 -3.29 8.56 -1.66
C ALA A 88 -3.54 9.03 -3.11
N THR A 89 -3.04 8.29 -4.09
CA THR A 89 -3.04 8.66 -5.51
C THR A 89 -4.44 8.87 -6.07
N GLN A 90 -5.38 7.99 -5.74
CA GLN A 90 -6.76 8.08 -6.24
C GLN A 90 -7.45 9.36 -5.76
N LEU A 91 -7.32 9.68 -4.49
CA LEU A 91 -7.88 10.92 -3.93
C LEU A 91 -7.18 12.16 -4.48
N PHE A 92 -5.85 12.12 -4.63
CA PHE A 92 -5.09 13.22 -5.19
C PHE A 92 -5.57 13.55 -6.62
N GLU A 93 -5.68 12.54 -7.47
CA GLU A 93 -6.18 12.73 -8.86
C GLU A 93 -7.61 13.25 -8.87
N LYS A 94 -8.48 12.69 -8.03
CA LYS A 94 -9.88 13.12 -7.89
C LYS A 94 -9.97 14.60 -7.50
N TYR A 95 -9.27 15.00 -6.45
CA TYR A 95 -9.34 16.39 -5.96
C TYR A 95 -8.64 17.37 -6.89
N HIS A 96 -7.56 16.95 -7.56
CA HIS A 96 -6.92 17.76 -8.57
C HIS A 96 -7.84 18.02 -9.77
N LYS A 97 -8.55 16.99 -10.23
CA LYS A 97 -9.55 17.13 -11.28
C LYS A 97 -10.68 18.08 -10.87
N GLU A 98 -11.22 17.92 -9.67
CA GLU A 98 -12.25 18.82 -9.10
C GLU A 98 -11.75 20.28 -9.08
N PHE A 99 -10.51 20.50 -8.65
CA PHE A 99 -9.90 21.83 -8.64
C PHE A 99 -9.80 22.44 -10.05
N ILE A 100 -9.36 21.66 -11.05
CA ILE A 100 -9.27 22.14 -12.43
C ILE A 100 -10.66 22.52 -12.99
N GLU A 101 -11.68 21.76 -12.66
CA GLU A 101 -13.04 21.97 -13.14
C GLU A 101 -13.77 23.13 -12.42
N THR A 102 -13.49 23.34 -11.13
CA THR A 102 -14.29 24.23 -10.28
C THR A 102 -13.53 25.41 -9.68
N GLY A 103 -12.20 25.37 -9.69
CA GLY A 103 -11.32 26.30 -8.98
C GLY A 103 -11.39 26.16 -7.45
N LYS A 104 -11.99 25.09 -6.92
CA LYS A 104 -12.19 24.85 -5.48
C LYS A 104 -11.68 23.48 -5.08
N THR A 105 -11.39 23.30 -3.80
CA THR A 105 -11.03 22.02 -3.20
C THR A 105 -11.90 21.71 -1.98
N ALA A 106 -12.09 20.43 -1.69
CA ALA A 106 -12.80 20.00 -0.48
C ALA A 106 -11.93 20.26 0.77
N THR A 107 -12.57 20.44 1.93
CA THR A 107 -11.88 20.65 3.22
C THR A 107 -10.90 19.55 3.58
N LEU A 108 -11.22 18.30 3.22
CA LEU A 108 -10.41 17.13 3.52
C LEU A 108 -9.30 16.86 2.50
N THR A 109 -9.17 17.65 1.44
CA THR A 109 -8.16 17.42 0.38
C THR A 109 -6.75 17.30 0.96
N SER A 110 -6.29 18.31 1.73
CA SER A 110 -4.95 18.29 2.28
C SER A 110 -4.72 17.12 3.27
N PRO A 111 -5.51 16.93 4.33
CA PRO A 111 -5.23 15.90 5.33
C PRO A 111 -5.38 14.47 4.81
N THR A 112 -6.11 14.24 3.71
CA THR A 112 -6.29 12.89 3.15
C THR A 112 -5.35 12.56 1.99
N THR A 113 -4.61 13.53 1.47
CA THR A 113 -3.66 13.33 0.36
C THR A 113 -2.19 13.48 0.76
N THR A 114 -1.89 13.99 1.96
CA THR A 114 -0.52 14.04 2.46
C THR A 114 0.01 12.64 2.76
N LEU A 115 1.28 12.39 2.41
CA LEU A 115 1.91 11.08 2.56
C LEU A 115 1.92 10.60 4.02
N GLY A 116 2.06 11.51 4.98
CA GLY A 116 2.05 11.23 6.42
C GLY A 116 0.78 10.59 6.95
N ASN A 117 -0.33 10.65 6.21
CA ASN A 117 -1.63 10.18 6.70
C ASN A 117 -1.71 8.65 6.86
N ILE A 118 -0.87 7.86 6.20
CA ILE A 118 -0.94 6.39 6.28
C ILE A 118 -0.61 5.93 7.70
N SER A 119 0.55 6.31 8.24
CA SER A 119 0.95 5.90 9.59
C SER A 119 0.06 6.52 10.67
N SER A 120 -0.34 7.78 10.53
CA SER A 120 -1.21 8.44 11.52
C SER A 120 -2.61 7.84 11.59
N TRP A 121 -3.18 7.40 10.47
CA TRP A 121 -4.46 6.69 10.48
C TRP A 121 -4.36 5.30 11.10
N ILE A 122 -3.23 4.60 10.90
CA ILE A 122 -2.96 3.32 11.58
C ILE A 122 -2.80 3.53 13.08
N ALA A 123 -2.06 4.56 13.51
CA ALA A 123 -1.92 4.90 14.92
C ALA A 123 -3.28 5.23 15.56
N HIS A 124 -4.11 6.02 14.87
CA HIS A 124 -5.47 6.31 15.32
C HIS A 124 -6.33 5.05 15.47
N ASP A 125 -6.28 4.15 14.50
CA ASP A 125 -7.03 2.90 14.48
C ASP A 125 -6.60 1.94 15.61
N LEU A 126 -5.29 1.73 15.75
CA LEU A 126 -4.71 0.82 16.74
C LEU A 126 -4.50 1.45 18.11
N LYS A 127 -4.77 2.76 18.25
CA LYS A 127 -4.57 3.54 19.47
C LYS A 127 -3.14 3.49 20.00
N SER A 128 -2.16 3.38 19.11
CA SER A 128 -0.75 3.50 19.49
C SER A 128 -0.38 4.95 19.75
N THR A 129 0.49 5.17 20.74
CA THR A 129 1.05 6.49 21.10
C THR A 129 2.54 6.60 20.80
N GLY A 130 3.10 5.62 20.09
CA GLY A 130 4.50 5.63 19.67
C GLY A 130 4.77 6.58 18.50
N PRO A 131 6.03 6.68 18.04
CA PRO A 131 6.38 7.55 16.92
C PRO A 131 5.74 7.09 15.61
N GLU A 132 5.28 8.06 14.82
CA GLU A 132 4.64 7.84 13.54
C GLU A 132 5.50 8.41 12.41
N ILE A 133 5.88 7.57 11.47
CA ILE A 133 6.70 7.95 10.32
C ILE A 133 6.03 7.45 9.05
N SER A 134 5.87 8.32 8.07
CA SER A 134 5.54 7.95 6.70
C SER A 134 6.55 8.58 5.76
N HIS A 135 6.97 7.85 4.74
CA HIS A 135 7.94 8.33 3.78
C HIS A 135 7.73 7.70 2.41
N SER A 136 8.42 8.24 1.42
CA SER A 136 8.52 7.65 0.08
C SER A 136 9.97 7.67 -0.40
N ILE A 137 10.45 6.50 -0.78
CA ILE A 137 11.71 6.30 -1.51
C ILE A 137 11.39 5.42 -2.74
N THR A 138 10.29 5.76 -3.42
CA THR A 138 9.78 5.02 -4.57
C THR A 138 9.63 3.50 -4.32
N CYS A 139 10.14 2.64 -5.20
CA CYS A 139 9.91 1.18 -5.14
C CYS A 139 10.52 0.47 -3.91
N SER A 140 11.48 1.09 -3.22
CA SER A 140 12.14 0.51 -2.04
C SER A 140 11.55 0.98 -0.71
N THR A 141 10.47 1.73 -0.73
CA THR A 141 9.91 2.40 0.46
C THR A 141 9.63 1.44 1.62
N ALA A 142 8.99 0.29 1.35
CA ALA A 142 8.68 -0.68 2.40
C ALA A 142 9.95 -1.27 3.06
N LEU A 143 11.01 -1.51 2.28
CA LEU A 143 12.30 -1.98 2.81
C LEU A 143 12.99 -0.91 3.67
N HIS A 144 12.90 0.36 3.29
CA HIS A 144 13.41 1.47 4.09
C HIS A 144 12.60 1.66 5.38
N ALA A 145 11.31 1.35 5.40
CA ALA A 145 10.53 1.31 6.63
C ALA A 145 11.08 0.29 7.62
N VAL A 146 11.44 -0.90 7.14
CA VAL A 146 12.12 -1.94 7.96
C VAL A 146 13.48 -1.43 8.47
N LEU A 147 14.30 -0.85 7.59
CA LEU A 147 15.62 -0.34 7.95
C LEU A 147 15.54 0.74 9.05
N ASN A 148 14.62 1.69 8.90
CA ASN A 148 14.39 2.73 9.91
C ASN A 148 14.00 2.12 11.25
N ALA A 149 13.06 1.18 11.28
CA ALA A 149 12.63 0.54 12.50
C ALA A 149 13.76 -0.24 13.18
N VAL A 150 14.58 -0.98 12.42
CA VAL A 150 15.77 -1.67 12.96
C VAL A 150 16.71 -0.67 13.63
N ALA A 151 16.97 0.48 13.02
CA ALA A 151 17.81 1.52 13.62
C ALA A 151 17.21 2.07 14.93
N TRP A 152 15.90 2.29 14.98
CA TRP A 152 15.21 2.76 16.19
C TRP A 152 15.23 1.72 17.32
N LEU A 153 15.00 0.45 16.99
CA LEU A 153 15.05 -0.65 17.95
C LEU A 153 16.47 -0.81 18.52
N GLN A 154 17.48 -0.86 17.64
CA GLN A 154 18.88 -1.02 18.05
C GLN A 154 19.41 0.16 18.86
N SER A 155 18.93 1.38 18.62
CA SER A 155 19.30 2.57 19.40
C SER A 155 18.59 2.69 20.75
N GLY A 156 17.61 1.82 21.03
CA GLY A 156 16.78 1.87 22.23
C GLY A 156 15.72 2.99 22.23
N MET A 157 15.53 3.68 21.11
CA MET A 157 14.47 4.71 20.99
C MET A 157 13.06 4.13 20.92
N ALA A 158 12.93 2.85 20.57
CA ALA A 158 11.69 2.12 20.60
C ALA A 158 11.96 0.65 20.96
N THR A 159 10.95 -0.05 21.48
CA THR A 159 11.02 -1.50 21.78
C THR A 159 10.21 -2.34 20.79
N LYS A 160 9.23 -1.72 20.16
CA LYS A 160 8.33 -2.35 19.17
C LYS A 160 8.10 -1.40 17.99
N PHE A 161 8.02 -1.94 16.79
CA PHE A 161 7.75 -1.15 15.58
C PHE A 161 6.89 -1.92 14.57
N LEU A 162 5.84 -1.27 14.08
CA LEU A 162 5.01 -1.75 12.99
C LEU A 162 5.54 -1.15 11.68
N VAL A 163 5.92 -2.00 10.72
CA VAL A 163 6.58 -1.57 9.49
C VAL A 163 5.96 -2.18 8.25
N GLY A 164 6.08 -1.50 7.13
CA GLY A 164 5.63 -2.06 5.86
C GLY A 164 5.37 -1.03 4.78
N GLY A 165 4.54 -1.41 3.84
CA GLY A 165 4.12 -0.56 2.75
C GLY A 165 2.72 -0.90 2.26
N SER A 166 2.09 0.08 1.64
CA SER A 166 0.77 -0.05 1.01
C SER A 166 0.69 0.77 -0.27
N GLU A 167 0.16 0.15 -1.31
CA GLU A 167 0.01 0.76 -2.63
C GLU A 167 -1.35 0.42 -3.24
N ALA A 168 -2.11 1.43 -3.66
CA ALA A 168 -3.30 1.30 -4.49
C ALA A 168 -3.19 2.21 -5.73
N PRO A 169 -2.20 1.96 -6.63
CA PRO A 169 -1.79 2.90 -7.66
C PRO A 169 -2.55 2.73 -8.99
N LEU A 170 -3.58 1.89 -9.06
CA LEU A 170 -4.23 1.55 -10.31
C LEU A 170 -5.21 2.65 -10.77
N THR A 171 -4.65 3.79 -11.15
CA THR A 171 -5.36 4.92 -11.73
C THR A 171 -4.95 5.14 -13.18
N PRO A 172 -5.80 5.75 -14.02
CA PRO A 172 -5.47 6.05 -15.42
C PRO A 172 -4.18 6.84 -15.56
N PHE A 173 -3.99 7.87 -14.73
CA PHE A 173 -2.80 8.72 -14.80
C PHE A 173 -1.52 7.99 -14.38
N THR A 174 -1.56 7.21 -13.29
CA THR A 174 -0.42 6.40 -12.87
C THR A 174 -0.03 5.38 -13.94
N LEU A 175 -0.99 4.68 -14.52
CA LEU A 175 -0.74 3.72 -15.60
C LEU A 175 -0.13 4.40 -16.82
N ALA A 176 -0.62 5.58 -17.20
CA ALA A 176 -0.04 6.38 -18.30
C ALA A 176 1.42 6.78 -18.02
N GLN A 177 1.73 7.21 -16.78
CA GLN A 177 3.10 7.52 -16.37
C GLN A 177 4.04 6.32 -16.50
N MET A 178 3.59 5.15 -16.03
CA MET A 178 4.41 3.93 -16.10
C MET A 178 4.63 3.46 -17.55
N GLN A 179 3.66 3.66 -18.41
CA GLN A 179 3.83 3.39 -19.85
C GLN A 179 4.78 4.37 -20.52
N ALA A 180 4.72 5.65 -20.15
CA ALA A 180 5.64 6.66 -20.66
C ALA A 180 7.12 6.32 -20.36
N LEU A 181 7.38 5.61 -19.26
CA LEU A 181 8.72 5.10 -18.92
C LEU A 181 9.17 3.94 -19.83
N LYS A 182 8.29 3.40 -20.67
CA LYS A 182 8.56 2.28 -21.60
C LYS A 182 9.10 1.01 -20.93
N ILE A 183 8.69 0.77 -19.69
CA ILE A 183 9.09 -0.42 -18.90
C ILE A 183 7.93 -1.39 -18.65
N TYR A 184 6.71 -1.02 -19.05
CA TYR A 184 5.50 -1.79 -18.81
C TYR A 184 5.46 -3.05 -19.68
N ALA A 185 4.93 -4.14 -19.12
CA ALA A 185 4.73 -5.41 -19.83
C ALA A 185 3.70 -5.25 -20.95
N LYS A 186 3.85 -6.06 -21.99
CA LYS A 186 2.87 -6.20 -23.08
C LYS A 186 2.08 -7.48 -22.93
N GLU A 187 0.88 -7.51 -23.49
CA GLU A 187 -0.03 -8.67 -23.42
C GLU A 187 0.46 -9.89 -24.24
N ASP A 188 1.42 -9.67 -25.16
CA ASP A 188 1.93 -10.70 -26.08
C ASP A 188 2.99 -11.64 -25.45
N GLN A 189 3.07 -11.69 -24.11
CA GLN A 189 4.06 -12.50 -23.39
C GLN A 189 3.38 -13.63 -22.63
N GLU A 190 3.95 -14.83 -22.68
CA GLU A 190 3.49 -15.99 -21.90
C GLU A 190 3.52 -15.71 -20.39
N TYR A 191 4.59 -15.05 -19.91
CA TYR A 191 4.73 -14.58 -18.54
C TYR A 191 4.92 -13.06 -18.53
N GLN A 192 3.92 -12.32 -18.12
CA GLN A 192 3.95 -10.87 -18.17
C GLN A 192 4.90 -10.25 -17.15
N SER A 193 4.94 -10.78 -15.92
CA SER A 193 5.82 -10.31 -14.85
C SER A 193 7.01 -11.25 -14.65
N ARG A 194 8.24 -10.74 -14.90
CA ARG A 194 9.49 -11.51 -14.85
C ARG A 194 10.58 -10.70 -14.15
N ALA A 195 10.30 -10.23 -12.93
CA ALA A 195 11.13 -9.27 -12.22
C ALA A 195 12.60 -9.72 -12.07
N PHE A 196 12.83 -10.98 -11.66
CA PHE A 196 14.16 -11.53 -11.39
C PHE A 196 14.71 -12.41 -12.51
N ASP A 197 14.07 -12.45 -13.65
CA ASP A 197 14.56 -13.23 -14.79
C ASP A 197 15.67 -12.47 -15.52
N LEU A 198 16.89 -12.97 -15.40
CA LEU A 198 18.07 -12.39 -16.05
C LEU A 198 18.08 -12.59 -17.57
N ASN A 199 17.29 -13.52 -18.09
CA ASN A 199 17.21 -13.84 -19.52
C ASN A 199 16.04 -13.14 -20.23
N LYS A 200 15.29 -12.28 -19.53
CA LYS A 200 14.18 -11.56 -20.15
C LYS A 200 14.68 -10.59 -21.21
N THR A 201 14.04 -10.59 -22.35
CA THR A 201 14.33 -9.69 -23.49
C THR A 201 13.27 -8.60 -23.68
N LYS A 202 12.17 -8.67 -22.94
CA LYS A 202 11.05 -7.72 -23.01
C LYS A 202 10.80 -7.09 -21.65
N ASN A 203 10.18 -5.92 -21.65
CA ASN A 203 9.69 -5.27 -20.43
C ASN A 203 8.67 -6.16 -19.72
N SER A 204 8.73 -6.20 -18.38
CA SER A 204 7.91 -7.11 -17.58
C SER A 204 7.33 -6.48 -16.32
N MET A 205 7.28 -5.15 -16.24
CA MET A 205 6.65 -4.48 -15.12
C MET A 205 5.14 -4.51 -15.27
N VAL A 206 4.45 -4.92 -14.23
CA VAL A 206 2.99 -4.85 -14.11
C VAL A 206 2.67 -4.19 -12.77
N LEU A 207 1.83 -3.16 -12.78
CA LEU A 207 1.37 -2.53 -11.53
C LEU A 207 0.36 -3.42 -10.81
N CYS A 208 0.45 -3.41 -9.48
CA CYS A 208 -0.47 -4.14 -8.61
C CYS A 208 -0.89 -3.29 -7.41
N GLU A 209 -2.01 -3.68 -6.80
CA GLU A 209 -2.42 -3.25 -5.48
C GLU A 209 -1.89 -4.23 -4.45
N ALA A 210 -1.29 -3.73 -3.37
CA ALA A 210 -0.81 -4.56 -2.28
C ALA A 210 -0.61 -3.77 -0.98
N ALA A 211 -0.79 -4.43 0.16
CA ALA A 211 -0.32 -3.96 1.45
C ALA A 211 0.33 -5.12 2.21
N SER A 212 1.48 -4.86 2.81
CA SER A 212 2.20 -5.83 3.63
C SER A 212 2.80 -5.13 4.85
N VAL A 213 2.53 -5.70 6.03
CA VAL A 213 2.93 -5.11 7.30
C VAL A 213 3.52 -6.20 8.21
N ALA A 214 4.57 -5.86 8.94
CA ALA A 214 5.22 -6.71 9.91
C ALA A 214 5.39 -6.00 11.25
N CYS A 215 5.30 -6.75 12.33
CA CYS A 215 5.66 -6.32 13.68
C CYS A 215 7.11 -6.70 13.94
N LEU A 216 7.91 -5.74 14.38
CA LEU A 216 9.31 -5.93 14.78
C LEU A 216 9.47 -5.59 16.25
N GLU A 217 10.23 -6.40 16.95
CA GLU A 217 10.66 -6.16 18.33
C GLU A 217 12.05 -6.74 18.54
N LEU A 218 12.77 -6.23 19.53
CA LEU A 218 14.05 -6.82 19.91
C LEU A 218 13.80 -8.21 20.50
N GLY A 219 14.49 -9.22 19.98
CA GLY A 219 14.53 -10.54 20.61
C GLY A 219 15.31 -10.47 21.93
N GLU A 220 14.96 -11.40 22.84
CA GLU A 220 15.73 -11.61 24.08
C GLU A 220 17.12 -12.18 23.76
#